data_f0920407132e0a25a42924047e6e6963
#
_entry.id   f0920407132e0a25a42924047e6e6963
#
_cell.length_a   1.000
_cell.length_b   1.000
_cell.length_c   1.000
_cell.angle_alpha   90.00
_cell.angle_beta   90.00
_cell.angle_gamma   90.00
#
_symmetry.space_group_name_H-M   'P 1'
#
loop_
_entity.id
_entity.type
_entity.pdbx_description
1 polymer ?
#
loop_
_entity_poly.entity_id
_entity_poly.type
_entity_poly.pdbx_seq_one_letter_code
_entity_poly.pdbx_strand_id
1 'polypeptide(L)'
;MKYEDSANFMFSLAKRARKYNLGITTITQDVEDFMGSRMGRAIVANSSMQILLKQSPSAVDVLSDVFKLTSEERKRLSQFPIGQGLFFAGQNHVHIQIAASPTEQNLITTDPAQIKAQQVGEFNNGQGVIDFQNRPPTGV
;
A
#
# COMPACT_ATOMS: atom_id res chain seq x y z
N MET A 1 -14.53 -9.67 -0.59
CA MET A 1 -13.95 -10.20 -1.86
C MET A 1 -15.10 -10.76 -2.69
N LYS A 2 -15.19 -10.33 -3.94
CA LYS A 2 -16.34 -10.58 -4.82
C LYS A 2 -16.38 -12.01 -5.41
N TYR A 3 -15.27 -12.74 -5.31
CA TYR A 3 -15.10 -14.08 -5.85
C TYR A 3 -14.61 -15.04 -4.75
N GLU A 4 -15.42 -15.99 -4.40
CA GLU A 4 -15.17 -16.95 -3.31
C GLU A 4 -13.95 -17.84 -3.59
N ASP A 5 -13.79 -18.25 -4.85
CA ASP A 5 -12.66 -19.07 -5.27
C ASP A 5 -11.31 -18.36 -5.15
N SER A 6 -11.25 -17.08 -5.58
CA SER A 6 -10.04 -16.26 -5.46
C SER A 6 -9.66 -16.04 -3.99
N ALA A 7 -10.65 -15.86 -3.16
CA ALA A 7 -10.49 -15.66 -1.74
C ALA A 7 -9.99 -16.95 -1.06
N ASN A 8 -10.53 -18.12 -1.39
CA ASN A 8 -10.08 -19.41 -0.91
C ASN A 8 -8.65 -19.72 -1.37
N PHE A 9 -8.30 -19.36 -2.60
CA PHE A 9 -6.94 -19.48 -3.12
C PHE A 9 -5.97 -18.64 -2.31
N MET A 10 -6.26 -17.34 -2.11
CA MET A 10 -5.40 -16.44 -1.33
C MET A 10 -5.23 -16.90 0.13
N PHE A 11 -6.29 -17.40 0.74
CA PHE A 11 -6.24 -17.95 2.08
C PHE A 11 -5.33 -19.18 2.18
N SER A 12 -5.46 -20.10 1.22
CA SER A 12 -4.62 -21.29 1.14
C SER A 12 -3.14 -20.93 0.91
N LEU A 13 -2.91 -19.94 0.06
CA LEU A 13 -1.58 -19.42 -0.24
C LEU A 13 -0.95 -18.78 1.00
N ALA A 14 -1.68 -17.90 1.70
CA ALA A 14 -1.18 -17.24 2.91
C ALA A 14 -0.78 -18.25 4.01
N LYS A 15 -1.55 -19.32 4.18
CA LYS A 15 -1.21 -20.39 5.14
C LYS A 15 0.03 -21.19 4.76
N ARG A 16 0.28 -21.38 3.47
CA ARG A 16 1.33 -22.27 2.96
C ARG A 16 2.59 -21.51 2.52
N ALA A 17 2.53 -20.21 2.39
CA ALA A 17 3.60 -19.35 1.87
C ALA A 17 4.94 -19.63 2.53
N ARG A 18 4.96 -19.72 3.85
CA ARG A 18 6.18 -20.01 4.63
C ARG A 18 6.86 -21.34 4.21
N LYS A 19 6.06 -22.37 3.91
CA LYS A 19 6.60 -23.69 3.49
C LYS A 19 7.33 -23.62 2.15
N TYR A 20 6.95 -22.65 1.30
CA TYR A 20 7.52 -22.50 -0.05
C TYR A 20 8.47 -21.30 -0.16
N ASN A 21 8.89 -20.72 0.98
CA ASN A 21 9.72 -19.50 1.02
C ASN A 21 9.12 -18.36 0.21
N LEU A 22 7.79 -18.26 0.21
CA LEU A 22 7.05 -17.24 -0.53
C LEU A 22 6.68 -16.09 0.41
N GLY A 23 7.03 -14.86 0.03
CA GLY A 23 6.53 -13.63 0.63
C GLY A 23 5.24 -13.19 -0.07
N ILE A 24 4.23 -12.84 0.71
CA ILE A 24 2.96 -12.29 0.20
C ILE A 24 2.75 -10.93 0.82
N THR A 25 2.52 -9.93 -0.03
CA THR A 25 2.08 -8.60 0.39
C THR A 25 0.66 -8.37 -0.10
N THR A 26 -0.25 -8.06 0.83
CA THR A 26 -1.63 -7.66 0.52
C THR A 26 -1.80 -6.18 0.81
N ILE A 27 -2.43 -5.46 -0.11
CA ILE A 27 -2.71 -4.03 0.02
C ILE A 27 -4.21 -3.84 -0.16
N THR A 28 -4.85 -3.12 0.76
CA THR A 28 -6.27 -2.77 0.67
C THR A 28 -6.50 -1.32 1.09
N GLN A 29 -7.44 -0.66 0.46
CA GLN A 29 -7.95 0.65 0.87
C GLN A 29 -9.21 0.50 1.72
N ASP A 30 -9.97 -0.57 1.50
CA ASP A 30 -11.20 -0.85 2.22
C ASP A 30 -10.92 -1.88 3.32
N VAL A 31 -10.66 -1.36 4.52
CA VAL A 31 -10.35 -2.19 5.68
C VAL A 31 -11.61 -2.84 6.24
N GLU A 32 -12.75 -2.16 6.20
CA GLU A 32 -14.00 -2.66 6.76
C GLU A 32 -14.47 -3.91 6.01
N ASP A 33 -14.52 -3.84 4.67
CA ASP A 33 -14.85 -4.99 3.82
C ASP A 33 -13.84 -6.12 3.97
N PHE A 34 -12.56 -5.78 4.05
CA PHE A 34 -11.51 -6.77 4.21
C PHE A 34 -11.62 -7.50 5.56
N MET A 35 -11.79 -6.77 6.65
CA MET A 35 -11.93 -7.32 8.00
C MET A 35 -13.31 -7.97 8.24
N GLY A 36 -14.34 -7.55 7.51
CA GLY A 36 -15.65 -8.21 7.49
C GLY A 36 -15.59 -9.64 6.98
N SER A 37 -14.62 -9.95 6.11
CA SER A 37 -14.47 -11.31 5.57
C SER A 37 -13.69 -12.22 6.53
N ARG A 38 -14.09 -13.51 6.60
CA ARG A 38 -13.33 -14.53 7.35
C ARG A 38 -11.88 -14.65 6.85
N MET A 39 -11.69 -14.48 5.55
CA MET A 39 -10.38 -14.60 4.91
C MET A 39 -9.48 -13.43 5.15
N GLY A 40 -10.01 -12.21 5.09
CA GLY A 40 -9.26 -11.01 5.43
C GLY A 40 -8.70 -11.08 6.84
N ARG A 41 -9.53 -11.46 7.82
CA ARG A 41 -9.08 -11.68 9.20
C ARG A 41 -7.98 -12.73 9.31
N ALA A 42 -8.09 -13.83 8.56
CA ALA A 42 -7.06 -14.87 8.58
C ALA A 42 -5.76 -14.43 7.90
N ILE A 43 -5.81 -13.63 6.85
CA ILE A 43 -4.62 -13.05 6.21
C ILE A 43 -3.91 -12.12 7.20
N VAL A 44 -4.64 -11.20 7.84
CA VAL A 44 -4.07 -10.30 8.86
C VAL A 44 -3.44 -11.08 10.00
N ALA A 45 -4.11 -12.10 10.53
CA ALA A 45 -3.60 -12.93 11.63
C ALA A 45 -2.33 -13.72 11.26
N ASN A 46 -2.11 -14.01 9.98
CA ASN A 46 -0.91 -14.72 9.51
C ASN A 46 0.19 -13.78 8.98
N SER A 47 -0.09 -12.48 8.89
CA SER A 47 0.89 -11.48 8.46
C SER A 47 1.79 -11.11 9.63
N SER A 48 3.09 -11.31 9.48
CA SER A 48 4.09 -10.99 10.51
C SER A 48 4.43 -9.49 10.57
N MET A 49 4.18 -8.77 9.48
CA MET A 49 4.37 -7.32 9.38
C MET A 49 3.11 -6.69 8.81
N GLN A 50 2.67 -5.58 9.41
CA GLN A 50 1.53 -4.81 8.90
C GLN A 50 1.85 -3.32 8.95
N ILE A 51 1.32 -2.57 7.98
CA ILE A 51 1.43 -1.12 7.93
C ILE A 51 0.03 -0.55 7.84
N LEU A 52 -0.33 0.28 8.81
CA LEU A 52 -1.57 1.04 8.81
C LEU A 52 -1.26 2.50 8.49
N LEU A 53 -1.63 2.94 7.30
CA LEU A 53 -1.61 4.35 6.93
C LEU A 53 -2.87 5.03 7.44
N LYS A 54 -3.03 6.35 7.18
CA LYS A 54 -4.21 7.13 7.59
C LYS A 54 -5.51 6.40 7.26
N GLN A 55 -6.41 6.37 8.22
CA GLN A 55 -7.71 5.71 8.12
C GLN A 55 -8.87 6.67 8.42
N SER A 56 -10.06 6.34 7.92
CA SER A 56 -11.28 7.01 8.33
C SER A 56 -11.62 6.74 9.81
N PRO A 57 -12.34 7.62 10.49
CA PRO A 57 -12.75 7.37 11.88
C PRO A 57 -13.51 6.06 12.06
N SER A 58 -14.39 5.66 11.13
CA SER A 58 -15.13 4.40 11.17
C SER A 58 -14.19 3.19 11.09
N ALA A 59 -13.22 3.21 10.17
CA ALA A 59 -12.24 2.14 10.03
C ALA A 59 -11.32 2.03 11.26
N VAL A 60 -11.00 3.14 11.93
CA VAL A 60 -10.18 3.13 13.15
C VAL A 60 -10.83 2.32 14.27
N ASP A 61 -12.14 2.34 14.40
CA ASP A 61 -12.84 1.56 15.43
C ASP A 61 -12.66 0.04 15.19
N VAL A 62 -12.86 -0.41 13.96
CA VAL A 62 -12.65 -1.80 13.56
C VAL A 62 -11.19 -2.22 13.77
N LEU A 63 -10.24 -1.39 13.34
CA LEU A 63 -8.81 -1.66 13.47
C LEU A 63 -8.35 -1.69 14.93
N SER A 64 -8.92 -0.84 15.78
CA SER A 64 -8.56 -0.76 17.19
C SER A 64 -8.78 -2.08 17.92
N ASP A 65 -9.85 -2.77 17.60
CA ASP A 65 -10.16 -4.06 18.21
C ASP A 65 -9.24 -5.17 17.72
N VAL A 66 -8.89 -5.13 16.45
CA VAL A 66 -8.04 -6.16 15.81
C VAL A 66 -6.57 -6.00 16.21
N PHE A 67 -6.07 -4.77 16.14
CA PHE A 67 -4.65 -4.45 16.37
C PHE A 67 -4.35 -4.04 17.81
N LYS A 68 -5.37 -4.00 18.68
CA LYS A 68 -5.23 -3.60 20.09
C LYS A 68 -4.59 -2.22 20.24
N LEU A 69 -5.04 -1.26 19.43
CA LEU A 69 -4.50 0.09 19.43
C LEU A 69 -4.75 0.81 20.75
N THR A 70 -3.76 1.53 21.23
CA THR A 70 -3.89 2.45 22.36
C THR A 70 -4.75 3.66 21.96
N SER A 71 -5.26 4.40 22.95
CA SER A 71 -6.04 5.61 22.71
C SER A 71 -5.29 6.65 21.88
N GLU A 72 -3.98 6.75 22.08
CA GLU A 72 -3.13 7.67 21.37
C GLU A 72 -2.93 7.22 19.91
N GLU A 73 -2.69 5.95 19.66
CA GLU A 73 -2.55 5.37 18.32
C GLU A 73 -3.84 5.52 17.50
N ARG A 74 -5.01 5.29 18.13
CA ARG A 74 -6.32 5.52 17.51
C ARG A 74 -6.46 6.96 17.01
N LYS A 75 -6.15 7.94 17.87
CA LYS A 75 -6.23 9.35 17.54
C LYS A 75 -5.28 9.71 16.39
N ARG A 76 -4.03 9.24 16.46
CA ARG A 76 -3.01 9.49 15.43
C ARG A 76 -3.39 8.87 14.09
N LEU A 77 -3.90 7.64 14.09
CA LEU A 77 -4.23 6.91 12.86
C LEU A 77 -5.24 7.64 11.99
N SER A 78 -6.20 8.37 12.59
CA SER A 78 -7.16 9.21 11.86
C SER A 78 -6.57 10.55 11.37
N GLN A 79 -5.48 11.00 11.98
CA GLN A 79 -4.89 12.33 11.74
C GLN A 79 -3.57 12.31 10.98
N PHE A 80 -3.02 11.14 10.67
CA PHE A 80 -1.73 11.03 9.98
C PHE A 80 -1.71 11.84 8.68
N PRO A 81 -0.66 12.64 8.47
CA PRO A 81 -0.37 13.20 7.16
C PRO A 81 0.04 12.09 6.17
N ILE A 82 0.14 12.47 4.89
CA ILE A 82 0.60 11.57 3.83
C ILE A 82 2.00 11.03 4.17
N GLY A 83 2.19 9.72 3.99
CA GLY A 83 3.44 9.04 4.24
C GLY A 83 3.68 8.65 5.71
N GLN A 84 2.80 9.00 6.64
CA GLN A 84 2.87 8.54 8.01
C GLN A 84 1.95 7.34 8.27
N GLY A 85 2.38 6.49 9.20
CA GLY A 85 1.62 5.30 9.57
C GLY A 85 2.16 4.62 10.82
N LEU A 86 1.46 3.56 11.20
CA LEU A 86 1.88 2.62 12.22
C LEU A 86 2.41 1.36 11.55
N PHE A 87 3.59 0.94 11.93
CA PHE A 87 4.20 -0.32 11.53
C PHE A 87 4.16 -1.31 12.69
N PHE A 88 3.68 -2.50 12.40
CA PHE A 88 3.58 -3.61 13.34
C PHE A 88 4.56 -4.69 12.92
N ALA A 89 5.38 -5.13 13.85
CA ALA A 89 6.27 -6.28 13.70
C ALA A 89 6.12 -7.18 14.94
N GLY A 90 5.28 -8.19 14.82
CA GLY A 90 4.85 -9.02 15.94
C GLY A 90 4.10 -8.20 17.01
N GLN A 91 4.64 -8.09 18.21
CA GLN A 91 4.06 -7.33 19.34
C GLN A 91 4.49 -5.85 19.37
N ASN A 92 5.45 -5.46 18.52
CA ASN A 92 6.00 -4.11 18.56
C ASN A 92 5.24 -3.19 17.59
N HIS A 93 4.89 -2.02 18.09
CA HIS A 93 4.26 -0.96 17.29
C HIS A 93 5.23 0.21 17.17
N VAL A 94 5.46 0.69 15.96
CA VAL A 94 6.36 1.81 15.68
C VAL A 94 5.67 2.81 14.77
N HIS A 95 5.75 4.08 15.13
CA HIS A 95 5.34 5.17 14.25
C HIS A 95 6.40 5.36 13.16
N ILE A 96 5.99 5.34 11.89
CA ILE A 96 6.89 5.47 10.74
C ILE A 96 6.53 6.69 9.90
N GLN A 97 7.57 7.26 9.28
CA GLN A 97 7.46 8.24 8.20
C GLN A 97 8.10 7.63 6.96
N ILE A 98 7.32 7.44 5.92
CA ILE A 98 7.79 7.01 4.61
C ILE A 98 8.10 8.27 3.81
N ALA A 99 9.35 8.41 3.39
CA ALA A 99 9.82 9.52 2.56
C ALA A 99 10.43 8.97 1.29
N ALA A 100 9.88 9.36 0.14
CA ALA A 100 10.49 9.07 -1.15
C ALA A 100 11.71 9.96 -1.35
N SER A 101 12.78 9.43 -1.96
CA SER A 101 13.87 10.24 -2.44
C SER A 101 13.39 11.18 -3.57
N PRO A 102 14.12 12.26 -3.90
CA PRO A 102 13.73 13.13 -5.01
C PRO A 102 13.60 12.39 -6.34
N THR A 103 14.46 11.41 -6.59
CA THR A 103 14.40 10.58 -7.80
C THR A 103 13.14 9.70 -7.83
N GLU A 104 12.82 9.05 -6.72
CA GLU A 104 11.59 8.24 -6.59
C GLU A 104 10.35 9.13 -6.70
N GLN A 105 10.33 10.29 -6.05
CA GLN A 105 9.21 11.23 -6.14
C GLN A 105 8.92 11.62 -7.59
N ASN A 106 9.95 11.86 -8.38
CA ASN A 106 9.81 12.19 -9.80
C ASN A 106 9.20 11.04 -10.62
N LEU A 107 9.48 9.79 -10.25
CA LEU A 107 8.95 8.62 -10.95
C LEU A 107 7.52 8.25 -10.56
N ILE A 108 7.14 8.50 -9.30
CA ILE A 108 5.87 8.02 -8.75
C ILE A 108 4.80 9.09 -8.64
N THR A 109 5.15 10.37 -8.84
CA THR A 109 4.18 11.47 -8.69
C THR A 109 3.03 11.36 -9.68
N THR A 110 1.82 11.57 -9.18
CA THR A 110 0.59 11.67 -9.97
C THR A 110 0.04 13.11 -9.96
N ASP A 111 0.75 14.05 -9.35
CA ASP A 111 0.36 15.46 -9.31
C ASP A 111 0.54 16.09 -10.70
N PRO A 112 -0.54 16.57 -11.36
CA PRO A 112 -0.47 17.16 -12.69
C PRO A 112 0.47 18.37 -12.78
N ALA A 113 0.62 19.14 -11.71
CA ALA A 113 1.51 20.30 -11.70
C ALA A 113 2.98 19.87 -11.70
N GLN A 114 3.32 18.83 -10.93
CA GLN A 114 4.68 18.27 -10.90
C GLN A 114 5.04 17.59 -12.22
N ILE A 115 4.12 16.79 -12.79
CA ILE A 115 4.31 16.14 -14.10
C ILE A 115 4.58 17.18 -15.19
N LYS A 116 3.78 18.26 -15.22
CA LYS A 116 3.98 19.34 -16.19
C LYS A 116 5.31 20.06 -16.01
N ALA A 117 5.73 20.30 -14.78
CA ALA A 117 7.04 20.92 -14.50
C ALA A 117 8.22 20.04 -14.95
N GLN A 118 8.11 18.72 -14.78
CA GLN A 118 9.11 17.76 -15.27
C GLN A 118 9.23 17.80 -16.79
N GLN A 119 8.10 17.74 -17.50
CA GLN A 119 8.08 17.82 -18.98
C GLN A 119 8.74 19.11 -19.49
N VAL A 120 8.43 20.24 -18.86
CA VAL A 120 9.06 21.53 -19.24
C VAL A 120 10.57 21.53 -18.94
N GLY A 121 11.01 20.92 -17.85
CA GLY A 121 12.42 20.78 -17.49
C GLY A 121 13.22 19.91 -18.48
N GLU A 122 12.61 18.83 -18.96
CA GLU A 122 13.20 17.95 -19.98
C GLU A 122 13.35 18.65 -21.34
N PHE A 123 12.37 19.44 -21.75
CA PHE A 123 12.46 20.28 -22.96
C PHE A 123 13.62 21.29 -22.90
N ASN A 124 13.86 21.88 -21.73
CA ASN A 124 14.95 22.85 -21.56
C ASN A 124 16.35 22.21 -21.49
N ASN A 125 16.44 20.93 -21.12
CA ASN A 125 17.72 20.22 -20.99
C ASN A 125 18.12 19.42 -22.28
N GLY A 126 17.35 19.52 -23.37
CA GLY A 126 17.70 18.90 -24.65
C GLY A 126 17.66 17.37 -24.68
N GLN A 127 17.17 16.74 -23.64
CA GLN A 127 16.92 15.30 -23.65
C GLN A 127 15.51 15.06 -24.23
N GLY A 128 15.47 14.66 -25.48
CA GLY A 128 14.23 14.38 -26.20
C GLY A 128 13.38 13.36 -25.47
N VAL A 129 12.10 13.69 -25.33
CA VAL A 129 11.05 12.79 -24.85
C VAL A 129 11.13 11.50 -25.67
N ILE A 130 11.26 10.36 -25.01
CA ILE A 130 11.05 9.07 -25.65
C ILE A 130 9.54 8.96 -25.91
N ASP A 131 9.13 9.30 -27.11
CA ASP A 131 7.76 9.19 -27.59
C ASP A 131 7.39 7.71 -27.74
N PHE A 132 6.77 7.14 -26.74
CA PHE A 132 6.30 5.75 -26.75
C PHE A 132 5.16 5.50 -27.75
N GLN A 133 4.55 6.55 -28.33
CA GLN A 133 3.49 6.43 -29.32
C GLN A 133 4.01 6.22 -30.75
N ASN A 134 5.28 6.49 -31.00
CA ASN A 134 5.89 6.42 -32.33
C ASN A 134 6.90 5.27 -32.46
N ARG A 135 6.60 4.10 -31.94
CA ARG A 135 7.38 2.89 -32.25
C ARG A 135 7.08 2.48 -33.70
N PRO A 136 8.07 2.45 -34.60
CA PRO A 136 7.88 1.83 -35.88
C PRO A 136 7.53 0.35 -35.67
N PRO A 137 6.62 -0.23 -36.48
CA PRO A 137 6.30 -1.64 -36.35
C PRO A 137 7.58 -2.46 -36.52
N THR A 138 7.90 -3.29 -35.54
CA THR A 138 8.97 -4.27 -35.65
C THR A 138 8.61 -5.18 -36.81
N GLY A 139 9.27 -4.97 -37.94
CA GLY A 139 9.20 -5.86 -39.09
C GLY A 139 9.69 -7.25 -38.74
N VAL A 140 9.01 -8.19 -39.29
CA VAL A 140 9.10 -9.65 -39.34
C VAL A 140 10.52 -10.20 -39.19
#